data_8e489e1767062e4809a1da91795010c1
#
_entry.id   8e489e1767062e4809a1da91795010c1
#
_cell.length_a   1.000
_cell.length_b   1.000
_cell.length_c   1.000
_cell.angle_alpha   90.00
_cell.angle_beta   90.00
_cell.angle_gamma   90.00
#
_symmetry.space_group_name_H-M   'P 1'
#
loop_
_entity.id
_entity.type
_entity.pdbx_description
1 polymer ?
#
loop_
_entity_poly.entity_id
_entity_poly.type
_entity_poly.pdbx_seq_one_letter_code
_entity_poly.pdbx_strand_id
1 'polypeptide(L)'
;MVYALTMTDRTDIDISALKARLIADRKDLLHDAEVTAAERATVVLDQTAVGRLSRMDALQNQAMQLETERRREVEIRRIDAALKRITDGEFGYCVSCGEAIEKKRLEMDPSTPLCVDCASTR
;
A
#
# COMPACT_ATOMS: atom_id res chain seq x y z
N MET A 1 -3.63 -30.12 4.46
CA MET A 1 -4.89 -29.72 5.07
C MET A 1 -4.70 -29.18 6.47
N VAL A 2 -3.97 -29.92 7.31
CA VAL A 2 -3.68 -29.48 8.67
C VAL A 2 -2.88 -28.17 8.66
N TYR A 3 -2.01 -27.99 7.69
CA TYR A 3 -1.20 -26.78 7.57
C TYR A 3 -2.02 -25.53 7.30
N ALA A 4 -3.02 -25.63 6.44
CA ALA A 4 -3.87 -24.49 6.14
C ALA A 4 -4.61 -24.00 7.36
N LEU A 5 -5.11 -24.93 8.17
CA LEU A 5 -5.79 -24.61 9.43
C LEU A 5 -4.84 -23.97 10.43
N THR A 6 -3.62 -24.47 10.51
CA THR A 6 -2.62 -23.96 11.44
C THR A 6 -2.20 -22.56 11.05
N MET A 7 -2.02 -22.29 9.75
CA MET A 7 -1.58 -20.97 9.26
C MET A 7 -2.66 -19.91 9.36
N THR A 8 -3.94 -20.31 9.27
CA THR A 8 -5.05 -19.36 9.38
C THR A 8 -5.44 -19.05 10.82
N ASP A 9 -4.91 -19.82 11.76
CA ASP A 9 -5.34 -19.75 13.15
C ASP A 9 -4.43 -18.89 14.01
N ARG A 10 -4.33 -17.62 13.68
CA ARG A 10 -3.68 -16.64 14.53
C ARG A 10 -4.74 -16.02 15.44
N THR A 11 -4.72 -16.38 16.70
CA THR A 11 -5.69 -15.89 17.68
C THR A 11 -5.29 -14.58 18.32
N ASP A 12 -4.03 -14.17 18.13
CA ASP A 12 -3.50 -12.93 18.70
C ASP A 12 -3.84 -11.69 17.85
N ILE A 13 -4.33 -11.89 16.63
CA ILE A 13 -4.72 -10.79 15.74
C ILE A 13 -6.15 -10.98 15.26
N ASP A 14 -6.81 -9.85 14.96
CA ASP A 14 -8.16 -9.86 14.40
C ASP A 14 -8.04 -9.70 12.88
N ILE A 15 -8.01 -10.81 12.18
CA ILE A 15 -7.85 -10.82 10.71
C ILE A 15 -9.01 -10.09 10.03
N SER A 16 -10.22 -10.23 10.55
CA SER A 16 -11.40 -9.55 9.98
C SER A 16 -11.27 -8.03 10.06
N ALA A 17 -10.80 -7.52 11.20
CA ALA A 17 -10.58 -6.09 11.37
C ALA A 17 -9.47 -5.57 10.47
N LEU A 18 -8.38 -6.32 10.37
CA LEU A 18 -7.25 -5.97 9.50
C LEU A 18 -7.66 -6.00 8.04
N LYS A 19 -8.46 -6.98 7.64
CA LYS A 19 -8.99 -7.07 6.29
C LYS A 19 -9.85 -5.85 5.95
N ALA A 20 -10.74 -5.47 6.85
CA ALA A 20 -11.60 -4.31 6.66
C ALA A 20 -10.77 -3.03 6.49
N ARG A 21 -9.72 -2.90 7.29
CA ARG A 21 -8.79 -1.77 7.20
C ARG A 21 -8.05 -1.76 5.86
N LEU A 22 -7.58 -2.91 5.39
CA LEU A 22 -6.91 -3.02 4.10
C LEU A 22 -7.84 -2.60 2.96
N ILE A 23 -9.09 -3.04 3.00
CA ILE A 23 -10.08 -2.70 1.99
C ILE A 23 -10.35 -1.19 2.00
N ALA A 24 -10.49 -0.60 3.18
CA ALA A 24 -10.71 0.84 3.33
C ALA A 24 -9.52 1.64 2.81
N ASP A 25 -8.31 1.24 3.17
CA ASP A 25 -7.08 1.91 2.72
C ASP A 25 -6.95 1.84 1.20
N ARG A 26 -7.27 0.69 0.61
CA ARG A 26 -7.26 0.53 -0.84
C ARG A 26 -8.22 1.48 -1.53
N LYS A 27 -9.41 1.60 -1.00
CA LYS A 27 -10.43 2.52 -1.50
C LYS A 27 -9.95 3.96 -1.47
N ASP A 28 -9.35 4.37 -0.35
CA ASP A 28 -8.85 5.72 -0.19
C ASP A 28 -7.73 6.01 -1.18
N LEU A 29 -6.82 5.07 -1.39
CA LEU A 29 -5.72 5.22 -2.35
C LEU A 29 -6.24 5.36 -3.78
N LEU A 30 -7.23 4.58 -4.15
CA LEU A 30 -7.85 4.66 -5.48
C LEU A 30 -8.58 5.99 -5.67
N HIS A 31 -9.27 6.45 -4.65
CA HIS A 31 -9.95 7.75 -4.68
C HIS A 31 -8.95 8.89 -4.84
N ASP A 32 -7.86 8.86 -4.07
CA ASP A 32 -6.81 9.86 -4.16
C ASP A 32 -6.17 9.89 -5.56
N ALA A 33 -6.02 8.73 -6.19
CA ALA A 33 -5.50 8.64 -7.54
C ALA A 33 -6.41 9.36 -8.55
N GLU A 34 -7.72 9.19 -8.40
CA GLU A 34 -8.71 9.83 -9.27
C GLU A 34 -8.70 11.35 -9.08
N VAL A 35 -8.68 11.81 -7.85
CA VAL A 35 -8.65 13.24 -7.52
C VAL A 35 -7.36 13.87 -8.07
N THR A 36 -6.22 13.23 -7.88
CA THR A 36 -4.93 13.73 -8.34
C THR A 36 -4.90 13.83 -9.87
N ALA A 37 -5.45 12.83 -10.56
CA ALA A 37 -5.52 12.86 -12.03
C ALA A 37 -6.34 14.04 -12.53
N ALA A 38 -7.48 14.32 -11.89
CA ALA A 38 -8.33 15.46 -12.24
C ALA A 38 -7.61 16.78 -12.00
N GLU A 39 -6.92 16.91 -10.89
CA GLU A 39 -6.15 18.10 -10.54
C GLU A 39 -5.03 18.34 -11.54
N ARG A 40 -4.32 17.30 -11.98
CA ARG A 40 -3.26 17.43 -12.96
C ARG A 40 -3.79 17.92 -14.31
N ALA A 41 -4.93 17.45 -14.74
CA ALA A 41 -5.55 17.91 -15.96
C ALA A 41 -5.85 19.40 -15.90
N THR A 42 -6.36 19.87 -14.77
CA THR A 42 -6.63 21.30 -14.55
C THR A 42 -5.35 22.12 -14.57
N VAL A 43 -4.31 21.66 -13.89
CA VAL A 43 -3.02 22.36 -13.81
C VAL A 43 -2.37 22.49 -15.19
N VAL A 44 -2.44 21.45 -16.00
CA VAL A 44 -1.88 21.47 -17.37
C VAL A 44 -2.54 22.56 -18.20
N LEU A 45 -3.85 22.74 -18.08
CA LEU A 45 -4.56 23.80 -18.79
C LEU A 45 -4.12 25.19 -18.33
N ASP A 46 -3.94 25.39 -17.03
CA ASP A 46 -3.50 26.66 -16.46
C ASP A 46 -2.05 27.00 -16.86
N GLN A 47 -1.19 26.00 -16.99
CA GLN A 47 0.21 26.19 -17.31
C GLN A 47 0.45 26.81 -18.69
N THR A 48 -0.47 26.65 -19.61
CA THR A 48 -0.33 27.25 -20.95
C THR A 48 -0.37 28.77 -20.90
N ALA A 49 -0.88 29.36 -19.83
CA ALA A 49 -1.03 30.81 -19.67
C ALA A 49 0.08 31.44 -18.83
N VAL A 50 1.03 30.68 -18.30
CA VAL A 50 2.03 31.15 -17.33
C VAL A 50 3.44 31.12 -17.92
N GLY A 51 4.30 32.05 -17.51
CA GLY A 51 5.64 32.25 -18.10
C GLY A 51 6.70 31.25 -17.70
N ARG A 52 7.95 31.51 -18.09
CA ARG A 52 9.09 30.61 -18.00
C ARG A 52 9.41 30.09 -16.59
N LEU A 53 9.29 30.92 -15.55
CA LEU A 53 9.59 30.53 -14.18
C LEU A 53 8.70 29.39 -13.74
N SER A 54 7.46 29.37 -14.22
CA SER A 54 6.50 28.35 -13.88
C SER A 54 6.80 27.01 -14.51
N ARG A 55 7.60 26.97 -15.58
CA ARG A 55 7.94 25.70 -16.23
C ARG A 55 8.83 24.83 -15.36
N MET A 56 9.81 25.42 -14.69
CA MET A 56 10.69 24.66 -13.79
C MET A 56 9.92 24.13 -12.59
N ASP A 57 9.07 24.98 -12.00
CA ASP A 57 8.21 24.57 -10.90
C ASP A 57 7.25 23.47 -11.35
N ALA A 58 6.69 23.62 -12.55
CA ALA A 58 5.79 22.63 -13.12
C ALA A 58 6.48 21.26 -13.31
N LEU A 59 7.73 21.28 -13.80
CA LEU A 59 8.49 20.04 -13.98
C LEU A 59 8.81 19.38 -12.65
N GLN A 60 9.19 20.17 -11.64
CA GLN A 60 9.42 19.64 -10.30
C GLN A 60 8.15 19.05 -9.70
N ASN A 61 7.03 19.76 -9.82
CA ASN A 61 5.75 19.28 -9.32
C ASN A 61 5.33 18.00 -10.03
N GLN A 62 5.56 17.93 -11.34
CA GLN A 62 5.26 16.74 -12.12
C GLN A 62 6.09 15.55 -11.64
N ALA A 63 7.39 15.76 -11.42
CA ALA A 63 8.27 14.70 -10.92
C ALA A 63 7.81 14.21 -9.55
N MET A 64 7.42 15.11 -8.65
CA MET A 64 6.90 14.76 -7.33
C MET A 64 5.58 13.98 -7.42
N GLN A 65 4.70 14.40 -8.33
CA GLN A 65 3.43 13.72 -8.55
C GLN A 65 3.64 12.31 -9.08
N LEU A 66 4.57 12.14 -10.02
CA LEU A 66 4.89 10.81 -10.56
C LEU A 66 5.43 9.88 -9.47
N GLU A 67 6.29 10.41 -8.60
CA GLU A 67 6.81 9.63 -7.47
C GLU A 67 5.72 9.26 -6.49
N THR A 68 4.82 10.18 -6.18
CA THR A 68 3.68 9.93 -5.30
C THR A 68 2.77 8.85 -5.90
N GLU A 69 2.51 8.92 -7.20
CA GLU A 69 1.70 7.91 -7.89
C GLU A 69 2.36 6.54 -7.85
N ARG A 70 3.67 6.49 -8.05
CA ARG A 70 4.42 5.24 -8.01
C ARG A 70 4.31 4.59 -6.64
N ARG A 71 4.46 5.39 -5.58
CA ARG A 71 4.31 4.90 -4.20
C ARG A 71 2.90 4.39 -3.93
N ARG A 72 1.91 5.10 -4.45
CA ARG A 72 0.51 4.71 -4.31
C ARG A 72 0.25 3.37 -5.00
N GLU A 73 0.76 3.19 -6.19
CA GLU A 73 0.62 1.93 -6.93
C GLU A 73 1.29 0.77 -6.20
N VAL A 74 2.47 1.00 -5.65
CA VAL A 74 3.18 -0.01 -4.86
C VAL A 74 2.36 -0.39 -3.63
N GLU A 75 1.80 0.60 -2.93
CA GLU A 75 0.98 0.35 -1.75
C GLU A 75 -0.28 -0.43 -2.09
N ILE A 76 -0.94 -0.10 -3.19
CA ILE A 76 -2.13 -0.84 -3.65
C ILE A 76 -1.76 -2.29 -3.92
N ARG A 77 -0.64 -2.54 -4.57
CA ARG A 77 -0.18 -3.91 -4.84
C ARG A 77 0.14 -4.67 -3.54
N ARG A 78 0.72 -3.99 -2.56
CA ARG A 78 0.98 -4.60 -1.26
C ARG A 78 -0.32 -4.98 -0.56
N ILE A 79 -1.32 -4.11 -0.62
CA ILE A 79 -2.64 -4.37 -0.04
C ILE A 79 -3.29 -5.54 -0.76
N ASP A 80 -3.27 -5.56 -2.08
CA ASP A 80 -3.84 -6.66 -2.87
C ASP A 80 -3.17 -7.99 -2.53
N ALA A 81 -1.85 -8.00 -2.38
CA ALA A 81 -1.12 -9.19 -1.98
C ALA A 81 -1.50 -9.65 -0.56
N ALA A 82 -1.69 -8.69 0.35
CA ALA A 82 -2.13 -9.01 1.71
C ALA A 82 -3.53 -9.62 1.73
N LEU A 83 -4.45 -9.05 0.95
CA LEU A 83 -5.80 -9.57 0.82
C LEU A 83 -5.80 -10.98 0.24
N LYS A 84 -4.93 -11.24 -0.72
CA LYS A 84 -4.77 -12.57 -1.29
C LYS A 84 -4.27 -13.56 -0.23
N ARG A 85 -3.32 -13.15 0.60
CA ARG A 85 -2.83 -14.01 1.69
C ARG A 85 -3.93 -14.33 2.69
N ILE A 86 -4.83 -13.39 2.95
CA ILE A 86 -5.99 -13.64 3.82
C ILE A 86 -6.86 -14.74 3.20
N THR A 87 -7.15 -14.63 1.90
CA THR A 87 -7.95 -15.61 1.18
C THR A 87 -7.29 -16.99 1.19
N ASP A 88 -5.97 -17.03 1.03
CA ASP A 88 -5.20 -18.27 0.99
C ASP A 88 -4.91 -18.85 2.37
N GLY A 89 -5.24 -18.14 3.43
CA GLY A 89 -4.99 -18.60 4.80
C GLY A 89 -3.55 -18.43 5.25
N GLU A 90 -2.80 -17.56 4.61
CA GLU A 90 -1.37 -17.35 4.88
C GLU A 90 -1.07 -15.99 5.52
N PHE A 91 -2.10 -15.22 5.83
CA PHE A 91 -1.93 -13.88 6.37
C PHE A 91 -1.32 -13.90 7.76
N GLY A 92 -0.43 -12.95 8.03
CA GLY A 92 0.20 -12.80 9.34
C GLY A 92 1.55 -13.50 9.46
N TYR A 93 2.02 -14.10 8.39
CA TYR A 93 3.30 -14.80 8.36
C TYR A 93 4.22 -14.16 7.33
N CYS A 94 5.52 -14.11 7.66
CA CYS A 94 6.52 -13.53 6.77
C CYS A 94 6.62 -14.35 5.48
N VAL A 95 6.57 -13.68 4.34
CA VAL A 95 6.66 -14.36 3.03
C VAL A 95 8.05 -14.90 2.75
N SER A 96 9.06 -14.42 3.46
CA SER A 96 10.45 -14.82 3.27
C SER A 96 10.86 -15.99 4.16
N CYS A 97 10.60 -15.90 5.46
CA CYS A 97 11.06 -16.92 6.41
C CYS A 97 9.92 -17.80 6.98
N GLY A 98 8.67 -17.43 6.76
CA GLY A 98 7.53 -18.19 7.27
C GLY A 98 7.20 -17.96 8.73
N GLU A 99 7.99 -17.17 9.45
CA GLU A 99 7.73 -16.87 10.84
C GLU A 99 6.55 -15.92 11.00
N ALA A 100 5.89 -15.97 12.15
CA ALA A 100 4.78 -15.08 12.45
C ALA A 100 5.28 -13.64 12.52
N ILE A 101 4.56 -12.73 11.86
CA ILE A 101 4.83 -11.31 11.95
C ILE A 101 4.26 -10.79 13.26
N GLU A 102 4.99 -9.91 13.94
CA GLU A 102 4.57 -9.37 15.22
C GLU A 102 3.22 -8.66 15.12
N LYS A 103 2.38 -8.85 16.12
CA LYS A 103 1.06 -8.24 16.17
C LYS A 103 1.10 -6.73 16.01
N LYS A 104 2.02 -6.07 16.70
CA LYS A 104 2.16 -4.60 16.63
C LYS A 104 2.51 -4.14 15.23
N ARG A 105 3.36 -4.91 14.55
CA ARG A 105 3.77 -4.57 13.19
C ARG A 105 2.59 -4.67 12.23
N LEU A 106 1.75 -5.68 12.39
CA LEU A 106 0.53 -5.83 11.59
C LEU A 106 -0.51 -4.75 11.90
N GLU A 107 -0.60 -4.35 13.16
CA GLU A 107 -1.51 -3.28 13.55
C GLU A 107 -1.10 -1.93 12.98
N MET A 108 0.20 -1.69 12.88
CA MET A 108 0.73 -0.47 12.27
C MET A 108 0.64 -0.49 10.76
N ASP A 109 0.93 -1.62 10.14
CA ASP A 109 0.92 -1.78 8.69
C ASP A 109 0.39 -3.18 8.32
N PRO A 110 -0.93 -3.30 8.12
CA PRO A 110 -1.51 -4.61 7.79
C PRO A 110 -1.03 -5.22 6.48
N SER A 111 -0.48 -4.41 5.57
CA SER A 111 0.00 -4.89 4.28
C SER A 111 1.44 -5.40 4.32
N THR A 112 2.12 -5.31 5.47
CA THR A 112 3.52 -5.71 5.56
C THR A 112 3.70 -7.19 5.25
N PRO A 113 4.60 -7.54 4.31
CA PRO A 113 4.84 -8.93 3.96
C PRO A 113 5.96 -9.60 4.74
N LEU A 114 6.78 -8.81 5.46
CA LEU A 114 8.00 -9.30 6.09
C LEU A 114 7.99 -9.07 7.60
N CYS A 115 8.61 -10.00 8.33
CA CYS A 115 8.87 -9.77 9.75
C CYS A 115 10.01 -8.74 9.91
N VAL A 116 10.20 -8.27 11.14
CA VAL A 116 11.22 -7.26 11.44
C VAL A 116 12.61 -7.73 10.98
N ASP A 117 12.95 -8.98 11.29
CA ASP A 117 14.27 -9.52 10.97
C ASP A 117 14.53 -9.55 9.46
N CYS A 118 13.56 -10.03 8.67
CA CYS A 118 13.71 -10.08 7.21
C CYS A 118 13.71 -8.69 6.59
N ALA A 119 12.94 -7.77 7.13
CA ALA A 119 12.92 -6.39 6.65
C ALA A 119 14.24 -5.69 6.94
N SER A 120 14.87 -6.00 8.08
CA SER A 120 16.14 -5.38 8.49
C SER A 120 17.34 -5.86 7.67
N THR A 121 17.28 -7.07 7.09
CA THR A 121 18.38 -7.63 6.31
C THR A 121 18.39 -7.18 4.85
N ARG A 122 17.45 -6.39 4.44
CA ARG A 122 17.36 -5.90 3.05
C ARG A 122 18.01 -4.55 2.83
#